data_005ce40063986dd209c6b0610b188ef2
#
_entry.id   005ce40063986dd209c6b0610b188ef2
#
_cell.length_a   1.000
_cell.length_b   1.000
_cell.length_c   1.000
_cell.angle_alpha   90.00
_cell.angle_beta   90.00
_cell.angle_gamma   90.00
#
_symmetry.space_group_name_H-M   'P 1'
#
loop_
_entity.id
_entity.type
_entity.pdbx_description
1 polymer ?
#
loop_
_entity_poly.entity_id
_entity_poly.type
_entity_poly.pdbx_seq_one_letter_code
_entity_poly.pdbx_strand_id
1 'polypeptide(L)'
;MQFFIPAWYSHDDWKENEPVWYRPRKVTEFDDTVKQIQLFSRNRVDVFTILVLGYSPNFRHFLHRQGVLHAPYWSCFDAMQGISEKHAEIFSFHDLSWPEDVEFIYSPFAVIVQRRGNKYAQVEFAEDGNMFCVDMFQNEQLVSRNLYDDRGFMSCQITYRNGKTYREQYFNEQGTWKFARYLDDGHVLMNPQSRWYRLEHEGSARQAEYRQERYNGIEEVIGEVLMEYLKGTAEESVFTAAMHPLHSSVLHSCLKNRPTVLSFFRRRMEEHRMTDVDERLLSDADYIVADKKGTAEIIRNHVQTKGIPVKVITPYDSRVEFGVSQHYHVQNILLAVDQMEQKFFDDVIPLLAEYVTRKNPRARVCLFTRSAGYHEGNRLLQRAEAALKKAGMNPELAREISGVSESRVDDGDSVQAVFSAVQCVDEMAVSRTLRSQRVIADLRALPDQFLQISAMSMGIPQIGMRETDYVADGKNGKIIKDLSALPDALDYYLRDIEHWNQAQIASYDLGGQFTTAQLVQSWKEVIRSVEHQSAAAGK
;
A
#
# COMPACT_ATOMS: atom_id res chain seq x y z
N MET A 1 8.62 -7.30 23.83
CA MET A 1 7.46 -7.47 22.93
C MET A 1 7.40 -6.31 21.96
N GLN A 2 7.09 -6.56 20.67
CA GLN A 2 7.05 -5.53 19.62
C GLN A 2 5.63 -5.09 19.35
N PHE A 3 5.42 -3.78 19.14
CA PHE A 3 4.16 -3.24 18.65
C PHE A 3 4.40 -2.50 17.34
N PHE A 4 3.63 -2.85 16.30
CA PHE A 4 3.65 -2.12 15.03
C PHE A 4 2.47 -1.18 14.94
N ILE A 5 2.74 0.09 14.66
CA ILE A 5 1.72 1.12 14.41
C ILE A 5 1.80 1.52 12.94
N PRO A 6 0.95 0.92 12.08
CA PRO A 6 0.95 1.20 10.65
C PRO A 6 0.27 2.53 10.32
N ALA A 7 0.54 3.03 9.12
CA ALA A 7 -0.13 4.19 8.53
C ALA A 7 -1.01 3.78 7.34
N TRP A 8 -1.95 2.86 7.55
CA TRP A 8 -2.86 2.34 6.52
C TRP A 8 -4.14 3.16 6.41
N TYR A 9 -3.98 4.48 6.23
CA TYR A 9 -5.09 5.43 6.17
C TYR A 9 -5.52 5.71 4.74
N SER A 10 -6.81 5.99 4.56
CA SER A 10 -7.39 6.52 3.34
C SER A 10 -7.29 8.03 3.36
N HIS A 11 -6.46 8.59 2.47
CA HIS A 11 -6.20 10.03 2.44
C HIS A 11 -5.76 10.56 3.82
N ASP A 12 -6.28 11.68 4.27
CA ASP A 12 -5.98 12.30 5.56
C ASP A 12 -7.08 12.03 6.61
N ASP A 13 -7.71 10.85 6.57
CA ASP A 13 -8.78 10.47 7.50
C ASP A 13 -8.44 9.15 8.22
N TRP A 14 -8.97 8.99 9.43
CA TRP A 14 -8.80 7.83 10.29
C TRP A 14 -9.61 6.61 9.82
N LYS A 15 -9.56 6.34 8.54
CA LYS A 15 -10.26 5.21 7.88
C LYS A 15 -9.32 4.44 6.99
N GLU A 16 -9.58 3.14 6.88
CA GLU A 16 -8.92 2.30 5.89
C GLU A 16 -9.35 2.67 4.46
N ASN A 17 -8.56 2.22 3.49
CA ASN A 17 -8.82 2.43 2.06
C ASN A 17 -9.36 1.15 1.40
N GLU A 18 -10.35 0.50 2.01
CA GLU A 18 -11.02 -0.65 1.44
C GLU A 18 -12.33 -0.21 0.78
N PRO A 19 -12.42 -0.18 -0.56
CA PRO A 19 -13.64 0.14 -1.30
C PRO A 19 -14.47 -1.10 -1.57
N VAL A 20 -15.65 -0.91 -2.14
CA VAL A 20 -16.42 -1.98 -2.78
C VAL A 20 -15.59 -2.66 -3.89
N TRP A 21 -15.84 -3.93 -4.15
CA TRP A 21 -15.01 -4.80 -5.00
C TRP A 21 -14.72 -4.27 -6.41
N TYR A 22 -15.60 -3.49 -6.99
CA TYR A 22 -15.45 -2.96 -8.35
C TYR A 22 -14.81 -1.57 -8.41
N ARG A 23 -14.46 -0.95 -7.29
CA ARG A 23 -13.73 0.33 -7.26
C ARG A 23 -12.24 0.13 -7.06
N PRO A 24 -11.41 0.96 -7.71
CA PRO A 24 -9.97 0.92 -7.46
C PRO A 24 -9.67 1.22 -5.99
N ARG A 25 -8.77 0.43 -5.41
CA ARG A 25 -8.27 0.65 -4.04
C ARG A 25 -6.84 1.18 -4.05
N LYS A 26 -6.41 1.77 -2.95
CA LYS A 26 -4.99 2.06 -2.71
C LYS A 26 -4.25 0.73 -2.52
N VAL A 27 -3.19 0.52 -3.30
CA VAL A 27 -2.36 -0.68 -3.20
C VAL A 27 -1.46 -0.56 -1.98
N THR A 28 -1.72 -1.37 -0.95
CA THR A 28 -0.98 -1.40 0.33
C THR A 28 -0.01 -2.57 0.43
N GLU A 29 -0.04 -3.50 -0.51
CA GLU A 29 0.81 -4.71 -0.54
C GLU A 29 2.31 -4.40 -0.51
N PHE A 30 2.69 -3.18 -0.91
CA PHE A 30 4.08 -2.72 -0.97
C PHE A 30 4.44 -1.74 0.15
N ASP A 31 3.57 -1.56 1.14
CA ASP A 31 3.84 -0.71 2.31
C ASP A 31 4.91 -1.35 3.21
N ASP A 32 5.77 -0.51 3.80
CA ASP A 32 6.86 -0.98 4.66
C ASP A 32 6.36 -1.75 5.88
N THR A 33 5.27 -1.31 6.52
CA THR A 33 4.71 -1.98 7.70
C THR A 33 4.10 -3.33 7.34
N VAL A 34 3.46 -3.46 6.17
CA VAL A 34 2.99 -4.77 5.67
C VAL A 34 4.17 -5.72 5.55
N LYS A 35 5.28 -5.28 4.95
CA LYS A 35 6.48 -6.11 4.78
C LYS A 35 7.16 -6.44 6.10
N GLN A 36 7.22 -5.51 7.04
CA GLN A 36 7.72 -5.74 8.40
C GLN A 36 6.90 -6.83 9.09
N ILE A 37 5.57 -6.74 9.07
CA ILE A 37 4.67 -7.74 9.67
C ILE A 37 4.85 -9.10 8.98
N GLN A 38 4.92 -9.15 7.66
CA GLN A 38 5.19 -10.39 6.92
C GLN A 38 6.53 -11.00 7.31
N LEU A 39 7.59 -10.18 7.43
CA LEU A 39 8.92 -10.62 7.83
C LEU A 39 8.90 -11.21 9.24
N PHE A 40 8.29 -10.50 10.20
CA PHE A 40 8.21 -10.93 11.61
C PHE A 40 7.37 -12.20 11.76
N SER A 41 6.22 -12.27 11.11
CA SER A 41 5.32 -13.41 11.16
C SER A 41 5.97 -14.68 10.59
N ARG A 42 6.53 -14.59 9.38
CA ARG A 42 7.13 -15.75 8.69
C ARG A 42 8.40 -16.26 9.33
N ASN A 43 9.22 -15.39 9.91
CA ASN A 43 10.54 -15.74 10.43
C ASN A 43 10.59 -15.79 11.96
N ARG A 44 9.47 -15.57 12.65
CA ARG A 44 9.37 -15.56 14.12
C ARG A 44 10.47 -14.69 14.74
N VAL A 45 10.60 -13.46 14.25
CA VAL A 45 11.67 -12.54 14.68
C VAL A 45 11.50 -12.18 16.14
N ASP A 46 10.28 -11.87 16.56
CA ASP A 46 9.84 -11.61 17.93
C ASP A 46 8.32 -11.78 18.03
N VAL A 47 7.80 -11.79 19.26
CA VAL A 47 6.36 -11.68 19.53
C VAL A 47 5.94 -10.24 19.28
N PHE A 48 4.90 -10.07 18.46
CA PHE A 48 4.42 -8.74 18.10
C PHE A 48 2.91 -8.62 18.15
N THR A 49 2.42 -7.38 18.18
CA THR A 49 1.01 -7.02 18.02
C THR A 49 0.91 -5.79 17.11
N ILE A 50 -0.08 -5.76 16.23
CA ILE A 50 -0.38 -4.62 15.36
C ILE A 50 -1.35 -3.69 16.10
N LEU A 51 -1.02 -2.41 16.25
CA LEU A 51 -1.92 -1.39 16.80
C LEU A 51 -2.57 -0.61 15.67
N VAL A 52 -3.82 -0.93 15.36
CA VAL A 52 -4.60 -0.29 14.29
C VAL A 52 -5.34 0.90 14.88
N LEU A 53 -4.94 2.11 14.50
CA LEU A 53 -5.52 3.34 15.03
C LEU A 53 -6.71 3.85 14.21
N GLY A 54 -6.83 3.44 12.94
CA GLY A 54 -7.92 3.84 12.04
C GLY A 54 -9.10 2.87 12.08
N TYR A 55 -10.27 3.36 11.66
CA TYR A 55 -11.46 2.55 11.47
C TYR A 55 -11.30 1.60 10.29
N SER A 56 -11.37 0.30 10.53
CA SER A 56 -11.07 -0.75 9.56
C SER A 56 -12.06 -1.92 9.66
N PRO A 57 -13.29 -1.76 9.15
CA PRO A 57 -14.33 -2.79 9.26
C PRO A 57 -14.02 -4.08 8.48
N ASN A 58 -13.18 -4.01 7.43
CA ASN A 58 -12.75 -5.17 6.64
C ASN A 58 -11.31 -5.62 6.98
N PHE A 59 -10.89 -5.45 8.21
CA PHE A 59 -9.49 -5.64 8.59
C PHE A 59 -9.02 -7.10 8.50
N ARG A 60 -9.87 -8.08 8.79
CA ARG A 60 -9.51 -9.51 8.65
C ARG A 60 -9.36 -9.91 7.19
N HIS A 61 -10.22 -9.39 6.31
CA HIS A 61 -10.04 -9.55 4.87
C HIS A 61 -8.72 -8.91 4.41
N PHE A 62 -8.39 -7.71 4.88
CA PHE A 62 -7.10 -7.06 4.62
C PHE A 62 -5.92 -7.95 5.07
N LEU A 63 -5.92 -8.46 6.31
CA LEU A 63 -4.85 -9.34 6.80
C LEU A 63 -4.73 -10.64 6.00
N HIS A 64 -5.88 -11.24 5.61
CA HIS A 64 -5.91 -12.42 4.75
C HIS A 64 -5.24 -12.15 3.40
N ARG A 65 -5.59 -11.06 2.74
CA ARG A 65 -5.00 -10.64 1.47
C ARG A 65 -3.50 -10.38 1.58
N GLN A 66 -3.03 -9.87 2.71
CA GLN A 66 -1.60 -9.70 2.99
C GLN A 66 -0.89 -11.00 3.40
N GLY A 67 -1.60 -12.13 3.49
CA GLY A 67 -1.05 -13.42 3.89
C GLY A 67 -0.60 -13.48 5.35
N VAL A 68 -1.22 -12.68 6.21
CA VAL A 68 -0.93 -12.56 7.66
C VAL A 68 -2.20 -12.61 8.51
N LEU A 69 -3.19 -13.38 8.10
CA LEU A 69 -4.52 -13.49 8.75
C LEU A 69 -4.44 -13.71 10.27
N HIS A 70 -3.46 -14.47 10.73
CA HIS A 70 -3.29 -14.81 12.15
C HIS A 70 -2.36 -13.85 12.91
N ALA A 71 -1.95 -12.72 12.29
CA ALA A 71 -1.17 -11.72 12.98
C ALA A 71 -1.99 -11.11 14.13
N PRO A 72 -1.48 -11.09 15.36
CA PRO A 72 -2.20 -10.51 16.49
C PRO A 72 -2.33 -9.00 16.30
N TYR A 73 -3.52 -8.46 16.56
CA TYR A 73 -3.78 -7.04 16.47
C TYR A 73 -4.70 -6.54 17.58
N TRP A 74 -4.63 -5.27 17.85
CA TRP A 74 -5.57 -4.48 18.63
C TRP A 74 -6.08 -3.33 17.75
N SER A 75 -7.38 -3.13 17.73
CA SER A 75 -8.02 -2.05 16.99
C SER A 75 -8.53 -0.99 17.98
N CYS A 76 -8.11 0.26 17.76
CA CYS A 76 -8.56 1.40 18.54
C CYS A 76 -10.07 1.60 18.39
N PHE A 77 -10.60 1.48 17.17
CA PHE A 77 -12.03 1.62 16.92
C PHE A 77 -12.85 0.46 17.51
N ASP A 78 -12.34 -0.78 17.46
CA ASP A 78 -12.99 -1.89 18.18
C ASP A 78 -13.10 -1.59 19.67
N ALA A 79 -12.03 -1.07 20.27
CA ALA A 79 -12.04 -0.66 21.68
C ALA A 79 -13.02 0.49 21.95
N MET A 80 -13.05 1.50 21.06
CA MET A 80 -13.99 2.64 21.14
C MET A 80 -15.45 2.19 20.99
N GLN A 81 -15.72 1.20 20.15
CA GLN A 81 -17.05 0.64 19.92
C GLN A 81 -17.42 -0.40 20.97
N GLY A 82 -16.49 -0.84 21.82
CA GLY A 82 -16.70 -1.91 22.79
C GLY A 82 -16.97 -3.25 22.13
N ILE A 83 -16.34 -3.50 20.96
CA ILE A 83 -16.48 -4.75 20.22
C ILE A 83 -15.58 -5.80 20.85
N SER A 84 -16.16 -6.94 21.21
CA SER A 84 -15.48 -8.10 21.80
C SER A 84 -15.48 -9.31 20.89
N GLU A 85 -16.38 -9.35 19.91
CA GLU A 85 -16.54 -10.48 19.00
C GLU A 85 -15.33 -10.64 18.09
N LYS A 86 -14.82 -11.87 18.02
CA LYS A 86 -13.66 -12.22 17.18
C LYS A 86 -14.01 -13.10 15.99
N HIS A 87 -15.21 -13.71 16.02
CA HIS A 87 -15.65 -14.62 14.98
C HIS A 87 -16.54 -13.91 13.98
N ALA A 88 -16.38 -14.26 12.70
CA ALA A 88 -17.28 -13.81 11.66
C ALA A 88 -18.54 -14.68 11.66
N GLU A 89 -19.71 -14.05 11.63
CA GLU A 89 -20.98 -14.70 11.35
C GLU A 89 -21.34 -14.50 9.88
N ILE A 90 -21.91 -15.54 9.27
CA ILE A 90 -22.41 -15.42 7.89
C ILE A 90 -23.64 -14.54 7.93
N PHE A 91 -23.59 -13.41 7.27
CA PHE A 91 -24.64 -12.41 7.23
C PHE A 91 -24.92 -11.98 5.78
N SER A 92 -26.19 -12.00 5.41
CA SER A 92 -26.67 -11.65 4.09
C SER A 92 -27.58 -10.42 4.13
N PHE A 93 -27.68 -9.69 3.04
CA PHE A 93 -28.67 -8.61 2.92
C PHE A 93 -30.11 -9.10 3.06
N HIS A 94 -30.37 -10.40 2.86
CA HIS A 94 -31.69 -10.99 3.12
C HIS A 94 -32.03 -11.08 4.61
N ASP A 95 -31.04 -11.05 5.49
CA ASP A 95 -31.24 -11.09 6.95
C ASP A 95 -31.60 -9.70 7.51
N LEU A 96 -31.52 -8.66 6.68
CA LEU A 96 -31.95 -7.31 7.04
C LEU A 96 -33.47 -7.19 7.10
N SER A 97 -33.97 -6.37 8.02
CA SER A 97 -35.40 -6.07 8.14
C SER A 97 -35.85 -5.11 7.01
N TRP A 98 -36.27 -5.67 5.88
CA TRP A 98 -36.83 -4.92 4.77
C TRP A 98 -38.34 -4.73 4.92
N PRO A 99 -38.92 -3.63 4.38
CA PRO A 99 -40.38 -3.53 4.21
C PRO A 99 -40.91 -4.65 3.33
N GLU A 100 -42.15 -5.11 3.59
CA GLU A 100 -42.76 -6.23 2.86
C GLU A 100 -42.95 -5.97 1.36
N ASP A 101 -43.03 -4.68 0.95
CA ASP A 101 -43.29 -4.24 -0.42
C ASP A 101 -42.00 -3.87 -1.20
N VAL A 102 -40.87 -4.55 -0.91
CA VAL A 102 -39.62 -4.35 -1.66
C VAL A 102 -39.40 -5.42 -2.73
N GLU A 103 -38.71 -5.00 -3.80
CA GLU A 103 -38.22 -5.87 -4.87
C GLU A 103 -36.70 -5.78 -4.97
N PHE A 104 -36.02 -6.93 -5.13
CA PHE A 104 -34.57 -7.00 -5.31
C PHE A 104 -34.22 -7.14 -6.78
N ILE A 105 -33.42 -6.18 -7.30
CA ILE A 105 -32.90 -6.19 -8.67
C ILE A 105 -31.41 -6.46 -8.59
N TYR A 106 -31.00 -7.61 -9.13
CA TYR A 106 -29.60 -8.05 -9.13
C TYR A 106 -28.86 -7.47 -10.33
N SER A 107 -27.74 -6.84 -10.08
CA SER A 107 -26.80 -6.39 -11.11
C SER A 107 -25.42 -7.04 -10.86
N PRO A 108 -24.50 -7.01 -11.84
CA PRO A 108 -23.14 -7.52 -11.63
C PRO A 108 -22.37 -6.78 -10.53
N PHE A 109 -22.79 -5.59 -10.12
CA PHE A 109 -22.03 -4.71 -9.22
C PHE A 109 -22.68 -4.56 -7.84
N ALA A 110 -24.02 -4.61 -7.77
CA ALA A 110 -24.76 -4.34 -6.55
C ALA A 110 -26.16 -4.96 -6.62
N VAL A 111 -26.82 -5.10 -5.48
CA VAL A 111 -28.26 -5.39 -5.42
C VAL A 111 -29.01 -4.10 -5.16
N ILE A 112 -29.90 -3.73 -6.07
CA ILE A 112 -30.77 -2.57 -5.93
C ILE A 112 -32.08 -3.02 -5.30
N VAL A 113 -32.46 -2.37 -4.20
CA VAL A 113 -33.73 -2.58 -3.54
C VAL A 113 -34.69 -1.50 -3.98
N GLN A 114 -35.76 -1.89 -4.66
CA GLN A 114 -36.83 -0.98 -5.06
C GLN A 114 -38.04 -1.12 -4.15
N ARG A 115 -38.75 0.00 -3.95
CA ARG A 115 -40.02 0.07 -3.27
C ARG A 115 -40.98 0.94 -4.05
N ARG A 116 -42.09 0.37 -4.52
CA ARG A 116 -43.12 1.08 -5.33
C ARG A 116 -42.51 1.78 -6.55
N GLY A 117 -41.58 1.14 -7.23
CA GLY A 117 -40.91 1.66 -8.43
C GLY A 117 -39.79 2.69 -8.18
N ASN A 118 -39.52 3.06 -6.91
CA ASN A 118 -38.46 3.99 -6.58
C ASN A 118 -37.28 3.24 -5.94
N LYS A 119 -36.05 3.72 -6.13
CA LYS A 119 -34.86 3.20 -5.48
C LYS A 119 -34.97 3.48 -3.98
N TYR A 120 -35.02 2.41 -3.18
CA TYR A 120 -35.12 2.46 -1.72
C TYR A 120 -33.74 2.25 -1.07
N ALA A 121 -32.99 1.25 -1.55
CA ALA A 121 -31.64 1.00 -1.09
C ALA A 121 -30.74 0.42 -2.18
N GLN A 122 -29.44 0.40 -1.92
CA GLN A 122 -28.44 -0.29 -2.75
C GLN A 122 -27.47 -1.02 -1.82
N VAL A 123 -27.34 -2.33 -2.02
CA VAL A 123 -26.40 -3.17 -1.30
C VAL A 123 -25.14 -3.35 -2.14
N GLU A 124 -23.99 -3.06 -1.57
CA GLU A 124 -22.69 -3.20 -2.21
C GLU A 124 -21.82 -4.19 -1.41
N PHE A 125 -20.91 -4.86 -2.11
CA PHE A 125 -20.13 -5.97 -1.58
C PHE A 125 -18.64 -5.65 -1.57
N ALA A 126 -17.90 -6.24 -0.62
CA ALA A 126 -16.46 -6.25 -0.57
C ALA A 126 -15.87 -7.26 -1.58
N GLU A 127 -14.55 -7.27 -1.73
CA GLU A 127 -13.83 -8.16 -2.66
C GLU A 127 -14.00 -9.65 -2.31
N ASP A 128 -14.20 -9.97 -1.05
CA ASP A 128 -14.46 -11.32 -0.54
C ASP A 128 -15.92 -11.79 -0.67
N GLY A 129 -16.80 -10.92 -1.20
CA GLY A 129 -18.22 -11.17 -1.38
C GLY A 129 -19.08 -10.87 -0.15
N ASN A 130 -18.50 -10.46 0.97
CA ASN A 130 -19.26 -10.00 2.13
C ASN A 130 -19.97 -8.68 1.84
N MET A 131 -21.10 -8.44 2.50
CA MET A 131 -21.83 -7.18 2.41
C MET A 131 -20.95 -6.06 2.99
N PHE A 132 -20.61 -5.08 2.12
CA PHE A 132 -19.75 -3.96 2.50
C PHE A 132 -20.57 -2.78 3.04
N CYS A 133 -21.57 -2.36 2.27
CA CYS A 133 -22.45 -1.29 2.72
C CYS A 133 -23.85 -1.39 2.14
N VAL A 134 -24.77 -0.72 2.82
CA VAL A 134 -26.15 -0.48 2.35
C VAL A 134 -26.40 1.02 2.31
N ASP A 135 -26.58 1.53 1.11
CA ASP A 135 -26.99 2.92 0.85
C ASP A 135 -28.51 3.04 0.89
N MET A 136 -29.04 3.92 1.73
CA MET A 136 -30.46 4.18 1.86
C MET A 136 -30.85 5.46 1.13
N PHE A 137 -31.92 5.39 0.37
CA PHE A 137 -32.39 6.52 -0.46
C PHE A 137 -33.78 6.98 -0.03
N GLN A 138 -34.00 8.28 -0.09
CA GLN A 138 -35.30 8.91 0.03
C GLN A 138 -35.46 9.94 -1.08
N ASN A 139 -36.50 9.83 -1.90
CA ASN A 139 -36.71 10.68 -3.07
C ASN A 139 -35.45 10.77 -3.96
N GLU A 140 -34.87 9.61 -4.27
CA GLU A 140 -33.64 9.44 -5.07
C GLU A 140 -32.37 10.07 -4.45
N GLN A 141 -32.46 10.68 -3.29
CA GLN A 141 -31.31 11.24 -2.58
C GLN A 141 -30.77 10.24 -1.55
N LEU A 142 -29.45 10.10 -1.52
CA LEU A 142 -28.76 9.32 -0.49
C LEU A 142 -28.92 10.00 0.87
N VAL A 143 -29.58 9.30 1.81
CA VAL A 143 -29.84 9.83 3.16
C VAL A 143 -28.94 9.20 4.22
N SER A 144 -28.57 7.92 4.05
CA SER A 144 -27.60 7.27 4.91
C SER A 144 -26.86 6.14 4.19
N ARG A 145 -25.66 5.85 4.65
CA ARG A 145 -24.85 4.68 4.30
C ARG A 145 -24.55 3.90 5.55
N ASN A 146 -24.94 2.64 5.57
CA ASN A 146 -24.64 1.71 6.66
C ASN A 146 -23.43 0.86 6.25
N LEU A 147 -22.33 0.95 6.98
CA LEU A 147 -21.11 0.15 6.77
C LEU A 147 -21.16 -1.09 7.66
N TYR A 148 -20.82 -2.21 7.07
CA TYR A 148 -20.82 -3.51 7.76
C TYR A 148 -19.38 -3.95 8.01
N ASP A 149 -19.19 -4.54 9.18
CA ASP A 149 -17.93 -5.18 9.56
C ASP A 149 -17.87 -6.60 8.95
N ASP A 150 -16.68 -7.06 8.59
CA ASP A 150 -16.47 -8.41 8.05
C ASP A 150 -16.78 -9.53 9.07
N ARG A 151 -17.17 -9.17 10.32
CA ARG A 151 -17.75 -10.07 11.35
C ARG A 151 -19.27 -10.22 11.26
N GLY A 152 -19.96 -9.46 10.39
CA GLY A 152 -21.37 -9.66 10.10
C GLY A 152 -22.35 -8.73 10.84
N PHE A 153 -21.94 -7.55 11.27
CA PHE A 153 -22.81 -6.55 11.91
C PHE A 153 -22.60 -5.15 11.34
N MET A 154 -23.62 -4.28 11.50
CA MET A 154 -23.50 -2.88 11.10
C MET A 154 -22.59 -2.14 12.10
N SER A 155 -21.44 -1.71 11.63
CA SER A 155 -20.40 -1.08 12.44
C SER A 155 -20.48 0.45 12.45
N CYS A 156 -20.90 1.07 11.34
CA CYS A 156 -20.99 2.53 11.23
C CYS A 156 -22.16 2.94 10.33
N GLN A 157 -22.85 4.01 10.70
CA GLN A 157 -23.83 4.69 9.84
C GLN A 157 -23.37 6.11 9.53
N ILE A 158 -23.23 6.42 8.26
CA ILE A 158 -22.96 7.77 7.74
C ILE A 158 -24.30 8.41 7.34
N THR A 159 -24.64 9.54 7.94
CA THR A 159 -25.85 10.30 7.62
C THR A 159 -25.49 11.45 6.68
N TYR A 160 -26.34 11.71 5.69
CA TYR A 160 -26.18 12.78 4.72
C TYR A 160 -27.20 13.90 4.94
N ARG A 161 -26.78 15.16 4.76
CA ARG A 161 -27.66 16.33 4.69
C ARG A 161 -27.31 17.15 3.45
N ASN A 162 -28.29 17.45 2.63
CA ASN A 162 -28.11 18.21 1.37
C ASN A 162 -26.98 17.62 0.48
N GLY A 163 -26.92 16.29 0.38
CA GLY A 163 -25.92 15.58 -0.43
C GLY A 163 -24.49 15.54 0.15
N LYS A 164 -24.27 16.10 1.34
CA LYS A 164 -22.97 16.07 2.04
C LYS A 164 -23.05 15.17 3.28
N THR A 165 -21.95 14.51 3.57
CA THR A 165 -21.78 13.76 4.83
C THR A 165 -21.91 14.73 6.02
N TYR A 166 -22.71 14.33 6.99
CA TYR A 166 -22.99 15.17 8.17
C TYR A 166 -22.48 14.54 9.44
N ARG A 167 -22.76 13.24 9.64
CA ARG A 167 -22.44 12.55 10.88
C ARG A 167 -22.08 11.09 10.60
N GLU A 168 -21.09 10.59 11.30
CA GLU A 168 -20.72 9.18 11.39
C GLU A 168 -21.06 8.67 12.79
N GLN A 169 -21.86 7.64 12.87
CA GLN A 169 -22.28 7.05 14.14
C GLN A 169 -21.81 5.60 14.20
N TYR A 170 -21.07 5.24 15.25
CA TYR A 170 -20.40 3.96 15.39
C TYR A 170 -21.11 3.07 16.40
N PHE A 171 -21.26 1.79 16.06
CA PHE A 171 -22.06 0.81 16.80
C PHE A 171 -21.21 -0.37 17.23
N ASN A 172 -21.61 -1.01 18.31
CA ASN A 172 -21.10 -2.34 18.67
C ASN A 172 -21.87 -3.44 17.93
N GLU A 173 -21.46 -4.70 18.16
CA GLU A 173 -22.08 -5.89 17.57
C GLU A 173 -23.54 -6.11 17.97
N GLN A 174 -24.00 -5.52 19.08
CA GLN A 174 -25.42 -5.57 19.52
C GLN A 174 -26.26 -4.41 18.93
N GLY A 175 -25.71 -3.59 18.04
CA GLY A 175 -26.41 -2.47 17.44
C GLY A 175 -26.57 -1.24 18.37
N THR A 176 -25.86 -1.20 19.49
CA THR A 176 -25.85 -0.03 20.38
C THR A 176 -24.81 0.97 19.88
N TRP A 177 -25.24 2.22 19.62
CA TRP A 177 -24.29 3.26 19.25
C TRP A 177 -23.39 3.63 20.45
N LYS A 178 -22.12 3.85 20.17
CA LYS A 178 -21.10 4.14 21.19
C LYS A 178 -20.63 5.58 21.13
N PHE A 179 -20.37 6.08 19.95
CA PHE A 179 -19.99 7.47 19.72
C PHE A 179 -20.42 7.93 18.33
N ALA A 180 -20.45 9.24 18.14
CA ALA A 180 -20.78 9.87 16.87
C ALA A 180 -19.79 11.01 16.58
N ARG A 181 -19.20 11.02 15.37
CA ARG A 181 -18.35 12.08 14.85
C ARG A 181 -19.17 12.99 13.94
N TYR A 182 -19.15 14.27 14.16
CA TYR A 182 -19.79 15.28 13.33
C TYR A 182 -18.76 15.88 12.37
N LEU A 183 -19.10 15.97 11.08
CA LEU A 183 -18.14 16.30 10.04
C LEU A 183 -18.13 17.78 9.66
N ASP A 184 -18.98 18.59 10.27
CA ASP A 184 -19.02 20.04 10.11
C ASP A 184 -17.93 20.77 10.93
N ASP A 185 -17.69 20.32 12.16
CA ASP A 185 -16.66 20.88 13.05
C ASP A 185 -15.70 19.84 13.63
N GLY A 186 -15.89 18.57 13.30
CA GLY A 186 -15.03 17.44 13.70
C GLY A 186 -15.29 16.90 15.11
N HIS A 187 -16.20 17.50 15.90
CA HIS A 187 -16.42 17.06 17.28
C HIS A 187 -16.96 15.63 17.37
N VAL A 188 -16.69 15.00 18.50
CA VAL A 188 -17.16 13.65 18.81
C VAL A 188 -18.02 13.67 20.05
N LEU A 189 -19.20 13.06 19.97
CA LEU A 189 -20.10 12.83 21.12
C LEU A 189 -20.07 11.35 21.48
N MET A 190 -19.84 11.08 22.76
CA MET A 190 -19.96 9.73 23.33
C MET A 190 -21.42 9.45 23.69
N ASN A 191 -21.88 8.20 23.55
CA ASN A 191 -23.20 7.84 24.02
C ASN A 191 -23.23 7.88 25.54
N PRO A 192 -24.05 8.72 26.18
CA PRO A 192 -24.10 8.82 27.62
C PRO A 192 -24.44 7.52 28.34
N GLN A 193 -25.25 6.65 27.71
CA GLN A 193 -25.61 5.34 28.25
C GLN A 193 -24.46 4.33 28.15
N SER A 194 -23.59 4.43 27.14
CA SER A 194 -22.44 3.54 26.95
C SER A 194 -21.26 3.86 27.86
N ARG A 195 -21.16 5.10 28.36
CA ARG A 195 -20.08 5.54 29.25
C ARG A 195 -19.95 4.70 30.52
N TRP A 196 -21.06 4.12 30.96
CA TRP A 196 -21.16 3.33 32.20
C TRP A 196 -21.25 1.82 31.95
N TYR A 197 -21.19 1.34 30.71
CA TYR A 197 -21.35 -0.06 30.36
C TYR A 197 -20.02 -0.80 30.49
N ARG A 198 -19.79 -1.46 31.61
CA ARG A 198 -18.71 -2.46 31.77
C ARG A 198 -19.17 -3.76 31.17
N LEU A 199 -18.55 -4.20 30.09
CA LEU A 199 -18.63 -5.61 29.66
C LEU A 199 -17.72 -6.43 30.57
N GLU A 200 -18.31 -7.15 31.53
CA GLU A 200 -17.63 -8.17 32.30
C GLU A 200 -17.45 -9.42 31.42
N HIS A 201 -16.37 -9.48 30.66
CA HIS A 201 -15.93 -10.72 30.02
C HIS A 201 -14.50 -11.01 30.42
N GLU A 202 -14.32 -12.15 31.10
CA GLU A 202 -12.99 -12.67 31.45
C GLU A 202 -12.13 -12.84 30.20
N GLY A 203 -11.00 -12.16 30.15
CA GLY A 203 -9.95 -12.32 29.13
C GLY A 203 -10.02 -11.39 27.91
N SER A 204 -10.97 -10.48 27.81
CA SER A 204 -11.06 -9.52 26.70
C SER A 204 -10.40 -8.18 26.99
N ALA A 205 -10.05 -7.44 25.90
CA ALA A 205 -9.50 -6.10 25.97
C ALA A 205 -10.29 -5.19 26.93
N ARG A 206 -9.58 -4.46 27.79
CA ARG A 206 -10.22 -3.51 28.72
C ARG A 206 -11.02 -2.50 27.92
N GLN A 207 -12.28 -2.29 28.31
CA GLN A 207 -13.10 -1.23 27.74
C GLN A 207 -12.58 0.12 28.22
N ALA A 208 -12.41 1.05 27.29
CA ALA A 208 -11.96 2.39 27.62
C ALA A 208 -13.05 3.15 28.42
N GLU A 209 -12.68 3.72 29.56
CA GLU A 209 -13.52 4.66 30.30
C GLU A 209 -13.30 6.06 29.74
N TYR A 210 -14.30 6.59 29.04
CA TYR A 210 -14.20 7.93 28.46
C TYR A 210 -14.28 9.00 29.54
N ARG A 211 -13.33 9.97 29.49
CA ARG A 211 -13.25 11.07 30.46
C ARG A 211 -14.31 12.15 30.21
N GLN A 212 -14.69 12.35 28.96
CA GLN A 212 -15.61 13.40 28.54
C GLN A 212 -16.78 12.84 27.74
N GLU A 213 -17.89 13.57 27.69
CA GLU A 213 -19.03 13.25 26.82
C GLU A 213 -18.85 13.86 25.42
N ARG A 214 -18.07 14.93 25.31
CA ARG A 214 -17.78 15.62 24.06
C ARG A 214 -16.29 15.91 23.96
N TYR A 215 -15.72 15.57 22.79
CA TYR A 215 -14.34 15.84 22.40
C TYR A 215 -14.31 16.77 21.19
N ASN A 216 -13.24 17.56 21.03
CA ASN A 216 -13.11 18.50 19.91
C ASN A 216 -12.75 17.80 18.61
N GLY A 217 -12.11 16.61 18.67
CA GLY A 217 -11.73 15.80 17.52
C GLY A 217 -11.59 14.32 17.88
N ILE A 218 -11.59 13.49 16.88
CA ILE A 218 -11.44 12.04 17.03
C ILE A 218 -10.05 11.66 17.58
N GLU A 219 -9.04 12.48 17.32
CA GLU A 219 -7.66 12.31 17.79
C GLU A 219 -7.55 12.30 19.30
N GLU A 220 -8.37 13.13 19.97
CA GLU A 220 -8.41 13.17 21.45
C GLU A 220 -8.93 11.85 22.01
N VAL A 221 -9.96 11.26 21.36
CA VAL A 221 -10.54 9.97 21.75
C VAL A 221 -9.55 8.84 21.49
N ILE A 222 -8.95 8.81 20.30
CA ILE A 222 -7.93 7.81 19.92
C ILE A 222 -6.76 7.86 20.92
N GLY A 223 -6.28 9.06 21.25
CA GLY A 223 -5.21 9.25 22.23
C GLY A 223 -5.57 8.73 23.62
N GLU A 224 -6.79 9.00 24.10
CA GLU A 224 -7.26 8.50 25.39
C GLU A 224 -7.33 6.96 25.42
N VAL A 225 -7.93 6.36 24.39
CA VAL A 225 -8.10 4.90 24.28
C VAL A 225 -6.75 4.20 24.11
N LEU A 226 -5.85 4.77 23.30
CA LEU A 226 -4.50 4.24 23.15
C LEU A 226 -3.71 4.31 24.46
N MET A 227 -3.74 5.43 25.17
CA MET A 227 -3.07 5.56 26.49
C MET A 227 -3.62 4.54 27.50
N GLU A 228 -4.92 4.28 27.51
CA GLU A 228 -5.50 3.25 28.38
C GLU A 228 -4.99 1.85 28.05
N TYR A 229 -4.95 1.51 26.75
CA TYR A 229 -4.35 0.25 26.28
C TYR A 229 -2.89 0.11 26.72
N LEU A 230 -2.10 1.18 26.55
CA LEU A 230 -0.66 1.18 26.86
C LEU A 230 -0.36 0.95 28.35
N LYS A 231 -1.26 1.29 29.27
CA LYS A 231 -1.11 0.97 30.71
C LYS A 231 -1.02 -0.53 30.99
N GLY A 232 -1.60 -1.36 30.10
CA GLY A 232 -1.54 -2.81 30.20
C GLY A 232 -0.31 -3.45 29.53
N THR A 233 0.55 -2.64 28.89
CA THR A 233 1.76 -3.12 28.22
C THR A 233 3.01 -2.96 29.10
N ALA A 234 3.97 -3.85 28.96
CA ALA A 234 5.22 -3.76 29.68
C ALA A 234 6.02 -2.51 29.27
N GLU A 235 6.71 -1.87 30.20
CA GLU A 235 7.44 -0.62 29.96
C GLU A 235 8.57 -0.77 28.95
N GLU A 236 9.21 -1.94 28.92
CA GLU A 236 10.27 -2.31 27.97
C GLU A 236 9.78 -2.69 26.57
N SER A 237 8.47 -2.65 26.33
CA SER A 237 7.91 -2.96 25.01
C SER A 237 8.34 -1.92 23.98
N VAL A 238 8.75 -2.37 22.79
CA VAL A 238 9.25 -1.51 21.70
C VAL A 238 8.11 -1.21 20.73
N PHE A 239 7.92 0.06 20.42
CA PHE A 239 6.90 0.54 19.49
C PHE A 239 7.55 0.97 18.17
N THR A 240 7.25 0.25 17.10
CA THR A 240 7.68 0.61 15.74
C THR A 240 6.54 1.29 15.01
N ALA A 241 6.63 2.61 14.85
CA ALA A 241 5.60 3.42 14.23
C ALA A 241 6.02 3.87 12.82
N ALA A 242 5.11 3.69 11.86
CA ALA A 242 5.24 4.28 10.53
C ALA A 242 5.05 5.80 10.61
N MET A 243 6.00 6.60 10.12
CA MET A 243 5.84 8.06 10.13
C MET A 243 4.69 8.51 9.23
N HIS A 244 3.72 9.21 9.81
CA HIS A 244 2.58 9.77 9.10
C HIS A 244 1.98 10.97 9.88
N PRO A 245 1.70 12.13 9.24
CA PRO A 245 1.24 13.34 9.95
C PRO A 245 -0.08 13.16 10.68
N LEU A 246 -0.99 12.32 10.18
CA LEU A 246 -2.30 12.09 10.80
C LEU A 246 -2.20 11.62 12.25
N HIS A 247 -1.26 10.72 12.57
CA HIS A 247 -1.13 10.15 13.92
C HIS A 247 0.03 10.71 14.76
N SER A 248 0.87 11.57 14.17
CA SER A 248 2.08 12.05 14.86
C SER A 248 1.79 12.74 16.18
N SER A 249 0.73 13.56 16.28
CA SER A 249 0.34 14.24 17.52
C SER A 249 -0.12 13.26 18.60
N VAL A 250 -0.90 12.25 18.20
CA VAL A 250 -1.37 11.19 19.10
C VAL A 250 -0.18 10.40 19.63
N LEU A 251 0.70 9.95 18.73
CA LEU A 251 1.87 9.14 19.10
C LEU A 251 2.87 9.92 19.96
N HIS A 252 3.17 11.18 19.64
CA HIS A 252 4.02 12.02 20.47
C HIS A 252 3.51 12.12 21.91
N SER A 253 2.17 12.22 22.09
CA SER A 253 1.57 12.28 23.42
C SER A 253 1.54 10.93 24.14
N CYS A 254 1.26 9.84 23.41
CA CYS A 254 1.04 8.51 23.99
C CYS A 254 2.32 7.69 24.20
N LEU A 255 3.33 7.86 23.33
CA LEU A 255 4.58 7.10 23.37
C LEU A 255 5.71 7.81 24.12
N LYS A 256 5.44 8.96 24.72
CA LYS A 256 6.44 9.67 25.52
C LYS A 256 7.00 8.75 26.60
N ASN A 257 8.33 8.63 26.64
CA ASN A 257 9.05 7.72 27.53
C ASN A 257 8.85 6.21 27.26
N ARG A 258 8.38 5.84 26.08
CA ARG A 258 8.31 4.46 25.63
C ARG A 258 9.40 4.18 24.58
N PRO A 259 10.02 2.99 24.59
CA PRO A 259 11.00 2.60 23.57
C PRO A 259 10.39 2.68 22.17
N THR A 260 10.83 3.65 21.35
CA THR A 260 10.17 3.98 20.08
C THR A 260 11.14 3.94 18.90
N VAL A 261 10.76 3.19 17.87
CA VAL A 261 11.40 3.13 16.56
C VAL A 261 10.50 3.82 15.55
N LEU A 262 10.99 4.81 14.81
CA LEU A 262 10.23 5.43 13.72
C LEU A 262 10.66 4.86 12.37
N SER A 263 9.68 4.41 11.58
CA SER A 263 9.88 3.85 10.25
C SER A 263 9.55 4.87 9.16
N PHE A 264 10.56 5.22 8.38
CA PHE A 264 10.45 6.16 7.28
C PHE A 264 10.44 5.42 5.95
N PHE A 265 9.34 5.53 5.23
CA PHE A 265 9.15 4.98 3.89
C PHE A 265 9.04 6.13 2.89
N ARG A 266 9.97 6.20 1.95
CA ARG A 266 10.10 7.35 1.03
C ARG A 266 8.81 7.67 0.29
N ARG A 267 8.10 6.66 -0.19
CA ARG A 267 6.84 6.83 -0.90
C ARG A 267 5.80 7.57 -0.05
N ARG A 268 5.68 7.22 1.24
CA ARG A 268 4.77 7.89 2.18
C ARG A 268 5.21 9.32 2.48
N MET A 269 6.51 9.58 2.58
CA MET A 269 7.04 10.93 2.80
C MET A 269 6.84 11.86 1.59
N GLU A 270 6.70 11.35 0.39
CA GLU A 270 6.43 12.15 -0.81
C GLU A 270 4.98 12.61 -0.90
N GLU A 271 4.07 11.82 -0.33
CA GLU A 271 2.65 12.14 -0.25
C GLU A 271 2.37 13.22 0.84
N HIS A 272 3.25 13.34 1.85
CA HIS A 272 3.04 14.20 3.02
C HIS A 272 4.29 15.01 3.36
N ARG A 273 4.10 16.31 3.65
CA ARG A 273 5.17 17.16 4.18
C ARG A 273 5.28 16.96 5.69
N MET A 274 6.52 16.94 6.21
CA MET A 274 6.76 16.92 7.64
C MET A 274 6.26 18.21 8.29
N THR A 275 5.60 18.05 9.43
CA THR A 275 5.07 19.14 10.28
C THR A 275 5.92 19.33 11.53
N ASP A 276 5.72 20.43 12.28
CA ASP A 276 6.39 20.65 13.57
C ASP A 276 6.09 19.54 14.59
N VAL A 277 4.94 18.87 14.46
CA VAL A 277 4.56 17.74 15.32
C VAL A 277 5.34 16.49 14.95
N ASP A 278 5.55 16.26 13.64
CA ASP A 278 6.39 15.17 13.17
C ASP A 278 7.84 15.34 13.65
N GLU A 279 8.35 16.57 13.67
CA GLU A 279 9.70 16.88 14.18
C GLU A 279 9.81 16.64 15.69
N ARG A 280 8.73 16.89 16.46
CA ARG A 280 8.69 16.58 17.90
C ARG A 280 8.69 15.08 18.13
N LEU A 281 7.84 14.32 17.44
CA LEU A 281 7.82 12.86 17.53
C LEU A 281 9.17 12.28 17.13
N LEU A 282 9.78 12.80 16.05
CA LEU A 282 11.12 12.41 15.60
C LEU A 282 12.19 12.65 16.67
N SER A 283 12.01 13.71 17.48
CA SER A 283 12.95 14.06 18.57
C SER A 283 12.89 13.13 19.76
N ASP A 284 11.77 12.48 19.98
CA ASP A 284 11.53 11.57 21.08
C ASP A 284 11.85 10.11 20.73
N ALA A 285 12.20 9.83 19.46
CA ALA A 285 12.51 8.48 19.01
C ALA A 285 13.87 7.99 19.55
N ASP A 286 13.94 6.72 19.96
CA ASP A 286 15.17 6.06 20.35
C ASP A 286 15.96 5.54 19.13
N TYR A 287 15.26 5.24 18.04
CA TYR A 287 15.87 4.71 16.82
C TYR A 287 15.05 5.07 15.58
N ILE A 288 15.72 5.17 14.44
CA ILE A 288 15.08 5.44 13.15
C ILE A 288 15.48 4.35 12.15
N VAL A 289 14.47 3.82 11.45
CA VAL A 289 14.64 2.93 10.31
C VAL A 289 14.20 3.67 9.05
N ALA A 290 15.05 3.67 8.03
CA ALA A 290 14.75 4.24 6.71
C ALA A 290 14.78 3.14 5.64
N ASP A 291 13.92 3.24 4.67
CA ASP A 291 13.76 2.24 3.60
C ASP A 291 14.96 2.16 2.63
N LYS A 292 15.70 3.25 2.46
CA LYS A 292 16.86 3.37 1.55
C LYS A 292 17.84 4.45 2.01
N LYS A 293 19.08 4.42 1.47
CA LYS A 293 20.15 5.36 1.82
C LYS A 293 19.74 6.82 1.64
N GLY A 294 19.10 7.16 0.51
CA GLY A 294 18.68 8.54 0.26
C GLY A 294 17.67 9.06 1.29
N THR A 295 16.73 8.22 1.75
CA THR A 295 15.82 8.56 2.87
C THR A 295 16.60 8.75 4.16
N ALA A 296 17.54 7.84 4.46
CA ALA A 296 18.37 7.94 5.66
C ALA A 296 19.24 9.21 5.69
N GLU A 297 19.78 9.63 4.57
CA GLU A 297 20.58 10.87 4.45
C GLU A 297 19.74 12.11 4.75
N ILE A 298 18.52 12.19 4.18
CA ILE A 298 17.60 13.29 4.47
C ILE A 298 17.31 13.36 5.97
N ILE A 299 16.99 12.21 6.58
CA ILE A 299 16.62 12.16 7.99
C ILE A 299 17.82 12.46 8.89
N ARG A 300 19.02 11.93 8.59
CA ARG A 300 20.23 12.23 9.37
C ARG A 300 20.51 13.74 9.45
N ASN A 301 20.27 14.45 8.35
CA ASN A 301 20.43 15.92 8.35
C ASN A 301 19.45 16.62 9.31
N HIS A 302 18.25 16.08 9.50
CA HIS A 302 17.28 16.61 10.47
C HIS A 302 17.61 16.26 11.93
N VAL A 303 18.16 15.06 12.18
CA VAL A 303 18.43 14.57 13.56
C VAL A 303 19.88 14.66 13.99
N GLN A 304 20.76 15.25 13.19
CA GLN A 304 22.20 15.30 13.42
C GLN A 304 22.58 15.84 14.79
N THR A 305 21.84 16.84 15.28
CA THR A 305 22.08 17.45 16.61
C THR A 305 21.57 16.63 17.78
N LYS A 306 20.79 15.59 17.55
CA LYS A 306 20.09 14.79 18.57
C LYS A 306 20.74 13.43 18.84
N GLY A 307 21.68 13.01 17.98
CA GLY A 307 22.41 11.75 18.13
C GLY A 307 21.58 10.47 17.97
N ILE A 308 20.37 10.58 17.40
CA ILE A 308 19.48 9.42 17.20
C ILE A 308 20.05 8.52 16.12
N PRO A 309 20.22 7.20 16.38
CA PRO A 309 20.76 6.27 15.39
C PRO A 309 19.78 6.04 14.24
N VAL A 310 20.31 6.05 12.99
CA VAL A 310 19.54 5.83 11.77
C VAL A 310 20.11 4.65 11.00
N LYS A 311 19.32 3.62 10.79
CA LYS A 311 19.67 2.42 10.02
C LYS A 311 18.83 2.30 8.76
N VAL A 312 19.47 1.86 7.68
CA VAL A 312 18.75 1.51 6.44
C VAL A 312 18.33 0.05 6.51
N ILE A 313 17.02 -0.18 6.45
CA ILE A 313 16.44 -1.52 6.32
C ILE A 313 15.38 -1.45 5.22
N THR A 314 15.68 -2.03 4.06
CA THR A 314 14.69 -2.10 2.98
C THR A 314 13.49 -2.95 3.41
N PRO A 315 12.25 -2.56 3.05
CA PRO A 315 11.08 -3.39 3.34
C PRO A 315 11.03 -4.68 2.50
N TYR A 316 11.79 -4.76 1.42
CA TYR A 316 11.73 -5.87 0.46
C TYR A 316 12.96 -6.74 0.56
N ASP A 317 12.75 -8.06 0.61
CA ASP A 317 13.83 -9.04 0.58
C ASP A 317 14.19 -9.44 -0.86
N SER A 318 15.47 -9.69 -1.07
CA SER A 318 15.96 -10.29 -2.31
C SER A 318 15.82 -11.81 -2.23
N ARG A 319 15.08 -12.39 -3.17
CA ARG A 319 14.94 -13.83 -3.33
C ARG A 319 15.46 -14.22 -4.70
N VAL A 320 16.40 -15.13 -4.73
CA VAL A 320 16.93 -15.61 -6.01
C VAL A 320 15.81 -16.34 -6.75
N GLU A 321 15.36 -15.76 -7.85
CA GLU A 321 14.45 -16.34 -8.81
C GLU A 321 15.14 -16.35 -10.18
N PHE A 322 14.93 -17.40 -10.96
CA PHE A 322 15.51 -17.46 -12.31
C PHE A 322 14.50 -16.95 -13.34
N GLY A 323 14.88 -15.89 -14.04
CA GLY A 323 14.20 -15.46 -15.26
C GLY A 323 14.36 -16.49 -16.38
N VAL A 324 13.47 -16.45 -17.34
CA VAL A 324 13.51 -17.35 -18.52
C VAL A 324 13.70 -16.58 -19.83
N SER A 325 13.97 -15.29 -19.75
CA SER A 325 14.06 -14.40 -20.92
C SER A 325 15.12 -14.80 -21.93
N GLN A 326 16.20 -15.50 -21.49
CA GLN A 326 17.26 -15.99 -22.35
C GLN A 326 16.81 -17.12 -23.30
N HIS A 327 15.68 -17.77 -23.00
CA HIS A 327 15.10 -18.81 -23.85
C HIS A 327 14.18 -18.26 -24.94
N TYR A 328 13.81 -16.97 -24.85
CA TYR A 328 12.92 -16.36 -25.83
C TYR A 328 13.69 -15.71 -26.97
N HIS A 329 13.16 -15.86 -28.18
CA HIS A 329 13.68 -15.16 -29.36
C HIS A 329 13.40 -13.64 -29.27
N VAL A 330 12.27 -13.26 -28.70
CA VAL A 330 11.88 -11.88 -28.44
C VAL A 330 12.60 -11.36 -27.19
N GLN A 331 13.13 -10.15 -27.29
CA GLN A 331 13.86 -9.47 -26.21
C GLN A 331 12.98 -8.39 -25.60
N ASN A 332 12.29 -8.71 -24.51
CA ASN A 332 11.37 -7.78 -23.84
C ASN A 332 12.14 -6.75 -23.02
N ILE A 333 11.82 -5.48 -23.25
CA ILE A 333 12.28 -4.31 -22.49
C ILE A 333 11.10 -3.83 -21.65
N LEU A 334 11.19 -3.89 -20.33
CA LEU A 334 10.17 -3.33 -19.46
C LEU A 334 10.49 -1.84 -19.22
N LEU A 335 9.54 -0.96 -19.54
CA LEU A 335 9.61 0.47 -19.23
C LEU A 335 8.64 0.81 -18.10
N ALA A 336 9.16 1.23 -16.95
CA ALA A 336 8.35 1.70 -15.84
C ALA A 336 7.83 3.12 -16.10
N VAL A 337 6.48 3.31 -16.09
CA VAL A 337 5.87 4.57 -16.55
C VAL A 337 5.08 5.33 -15.49
N ASP A 338 4.87 4.76 -14.28
CA ASP A 338 4.15 5.44 -13.22
C ASP A 338 4.83 6.76 -12.83
N GLN A 339 4.04 7.84 -12.67
CA GLN A 339 4.54 9.17 -12.33
C GLN A 339 5.56 9.76 -13.31
N MET A 340 5.70 9.18 -14.53
CA MET A 340 6.53 9.74 -15.57
C MET A 340 5.87 11.00 -16.14
N GLU A 341 6.62 12.11 -16.17
CA GLU A 341 6.14 13.36 -16.76
C GLU A 341 5.74 13.17 -18.23
N GLN A 342 4.64 13.80 -18.65
CA GLN A 342 4.10 13.62 -20.01
C GLN A 342 5.13 13.97 -21.09
N LYS A 343 5.89 15.05 -20.90
CA LYS A 343 6.93 15.44 -21.86
C LYS A 343 7.99 14.36 -22.00
N PHE A 344 8.47 13.82 -20.88
CA PHE A 344 9.48 12.77 -20.88
C PHE A 344 8.94 11.48 -21.52
N PHE A 345 7.68 11.14 -21.26
CA PHE A 345 7.02 10.02 -21.90
C PHE A 345 6.91 10.21 -23.42
N ASP A 346 6.55 11.42 -23.87
CA ASP A 346 6.48 11.79 -25.30
C ASP A 346 7.84 11.72 -26.01
N ASP A 347 8.94 11.91 -25.29
CA ASP A 347 10.30 11.82 -25.83
C ASP A 347 10.82 10.37 -25.87
N VAL A 348 10.55 9.55 -24.84
CA VAL A 348 11.07 8.18 -24.72
C VAL A 348 10.36 7.18 -25.64
N ILE A 349 9.04 7.33 -25.84
CA ILE A 349 8.26 6.38 -26.67
C ILE A 349 8.73 6.36 -28.14
N PRO A 350 8.87 7.51 -28.84
CA PRO A 350 9.40 7.52 -30.21
C PRO A 350 10.83 6.97 -30.30
N LEU A 351 11.68 7.27 -29.33
CA LEU A 351 13.05 6.76 -29.27
C LEU A 351 13.10 5.23 -29.19
N LEU A 352 12.26 4.63 -28.35
CA LEU A 352 12.14 3.17 -28.25
C LEU A 352 11.52 2.54 -29.51
N ALA A 353 10.52 3.19 -30.10
CA ALA A 353 9.94 2.74 -31.37
C ALA A 353 11.00 2.73 -32.50
N GLU A 354 11.80 3.79 -32.60
CA GLU A 354 12.91 3.88 -33.56
C GLU A 354 13.98 2.82 -33.28
N TYR A 355 14.34 2.60 -32.02
CA TYR A 355 15.27 1.56 -31.62
C TYR A 355 14.81 0.17 -32.09
N VAL A 356 13.54 -0.20 -31.80
CA VAL A 356 13.00 -1.50 -32.20
C VAL A 356 12.92 -1.63 -33.71
N THR A 357 12.38 -0.64 -34.41
CA THR A 357 12.12 -0.75 -35.85
C THR A 357 13.39 -0.68 -36.69
N ARG A 358 14.42 0.05 -36.27
CA ARG A 358 15.63 0.28 -37.06
C ARG A 358 16.86 -0.46 -36.57
N LYS A 359 17.04 -0.61 -35.22
CA LYS A 359 18.26 -1.18 -34.64
C LYS A 359 18.10 -2.61 -34.18
N ASN A 360 16.98 -2.97 -33.52
CA ASN A 360 16.76 -4.30 -32.94
C ASN A 360 15.32 -4.81 -33.14
N PRO A 361 15.00 -5.39 -34.30
CA PRO A 361 13.64 -5.92 -34.59
C PRO A 361 13.16 -7.03 -33.67
N ARG A 362 14.06 -7.65 -32.90
CA ARG A 362 13.71 -8.68 -31.90
C ARG A 362 13.21 -8.07 -30.57
N ALA A 363 13.45 -6.78 -30.35
CA ALA A 363 13.02 -6.14 -29.11
C ALA A 363 11.52 -5.83 -29.12
N ARG A 364 10.91 -5.86 -27.95
CA ARG A 364 9.54 -5.39 -27.67
C ARG A 364 9.56 -4.60 -26.39
N VAL A 365 8.68 -3.62 -26.29
CA VAL A 365 8.60 -2.71 -25.14
C VAL A 365 7.30 -3.02 -24.37
N CYS A 366 7.45 -3.38 -23.11
CA CYS A 366 6.35 -3.58 -22.18
C CYS A 366 6.23 -2.34 -21.28
N LEU A 367 5.16 -1.57 -21.43
CA LEU A 367 4.83 -0.44 -20.57
C LEU A 367 4.28 -0.98 -19.25
N PHE A 368 5.01 -0.76 -18.17
CA PHE A 368 4.69 -1.31 -16.86
C PHE A 368 4.08 -0.24 -15.94
N THR A 369 2.92 -0.57 -15.35
CA THR A 369 2.28 0.26 -14.31
C THR A 369 1.83 -0.57 -13.13
N ARG A 370 1.88 0.05 -11.95
CA ARG A 370 1.28 -0.46 -10.70
C ARG A 370 -0.02 0.25 -10.32
N SER A 371 -0.49 1.16 -11.17
CA SER A 371 -1.78 1.82 -10.98
C SER A 371 -2.92 0.80 -10.96
N ALA A 372 -3.80 0.89 -9.96
CA ALA A 372 -4.96 0.01 -9.82
C ALA A 372 -6.21 0.49 -10.60
N GLY A 373 -6.05 1.50 -11.46
CA GLY A 373 -7.16 2.06 -12.25
C GLY A 373 -7.72 1.06 -13.27
N TYR A 374 -9.01 1.19 -13.60
CA TYR A 374 -9.62 0.41 -14.67
C TYR A 374 -9.01 0.77 -16.03
N HIS A 375 -8.71 -0.25 -16.84
CA HIS A 375 -8.18 -0.09 -18.20
C HIS A 375 -6.88 0.72 -18.30
N GLU A 376 -6.05 0.72 -17.25
CA GLU A 376 -4.78 1.45 -17.26
C GLU A 376 -3.85 0.99 -18.39
N GLY A 377 -3.81 -0.30 -18.71
CA GLY A 377 -3.05 -0.81 -19.86
C GLY A 377 -3.50 -0.15 -21.17
N ASN A 378 -4.80 -0.08 -21.42
CA ASN A 378 -5.34 0.57 -22.63
C ASN A 378 -5.03 2.07 -22.66
N ARG A 379 -5.12 2.75 -21.51
CA ARG A 379 -4.75 4.17 -21.41
C ARG A 379 -3.28 4.41 -21.72
N LEU A 380 -2.39 3.52 -21.27
CA LEU A 380 -0.97 3.61 -21.57
C LEU A 380 -0.70 3.42 -23.06
N LEU A 381 -1.35 2.47 -23.72
CA LEU A 381 -1.23 2.28 -25.17
C LEU A 381 -1.77 3.50 -25.95
N GLN A 382 -2.91 4.06 -25.54
CA GLN A 382 -3.44 5.30 -26.13
C GLN A 382 -2.47 6.49 -25.95
N ARG A 383 -1.82 6.61 -24.79
CA ARG A 383 -0.77 7.62 -24.57
C ARG A 383 0.42 7.38 -25.48
N ALA A 384 0.84 6.13 -25.67
CA ALA A 384 1.94 5.78 -26.58
C ALA A 384 1.58 6.09 -28.05
N GLU A 385 0.35 5.76 -28.48
CA GLU A 385 -0.16 6.17 -29.81
C GLU A 385 -0.09 7.68 -30.01
N ALA A 386 -0.52 8.45 -29.01
CA ALA A 386 -0.51 9.92 -29.08
C ALA A 386 0.93 10.46 -29.19
N ALA A 387 1.88 9.89 -28.43
CA ALA A 387 3.29 10.26 -28.50
C ALA A 387 3.90 9.93 -29.86
N LEU A 388 3.61 8.76 -30.45
CA LEU A 388 4.04 8.37 -31.80
C LEU A 388 3.48 9.31 -32.87
N LYS A 389 2.19 9.63 -32.82
CA LYS A 389 1.54 10.60 -33.74
C LYS A 389 2.22 11.96 -33.66
N LYS A 390 2.50 12.45 -32.46
CA LYS A 390 3.19 13.73 -32.23
C LYS A 390 4.59 13.75 -32.84
N ALA A 391 5.28 12.62 -32.83
CA ALA A 391 6.60 12.45 -33.44
C ALA A 391 6.57 12.12 -34.93
N GLY A 392 5.39 12.07 -35.58
CA GLY A 392 5.25 11.72 -37.00
C GLY A 392 5.52 10.23 -37.32
N MET A 393 5.43 9.35 -36.32
CA MET A 393 5.62 7.91 -36.46
C MET A 393 4.29 7.17 -36.57
N ASN A 394 4.33 5.92 -37.07
CA ASN A 394 3.14 5.07 -37.19
C ASN A 394 2.54 4.76 -35.82
N PRO A 395 1.31 5.21 -35.50
CA PRO A 395 0.67 4.93 -34.20
C PRO A 395 0.29 3.44 -34.01
N GLU A 396 0.18 2.65 -35.09
CA GLU A 396 -0.16 1.24 -35.00
C GLU A 396 0.90 0.41 -34.28
N LEU A 397 2.12 0.92 -34.13
CA LEU A 397 3.16 0.30 -33.31
C LEU A 397 2.77 0.17 -31.82
N ALA A 398 1.76 0.93 -31.36
CA ALA A 398 1.23 0.86 -29.99
C ALA A 398 -0.20 0.28 -29.93
N ARG A 399 -0.69 -0.34 -31.00
CA ARG A 399 -2.01 -1.00 -30.98
C ARG A 399 -1.93 -2.37 -30.32
N GLU A 400 -2.89 -2.65 -29.45
CA GLU A 400 -3.09 -3.99 -28.92
C GLU A 400 -3.56 -4.94 -30.02
N ILE A 401 -2.80 -5.98 -30.28
CA ILE A 401 -3.23 -7.05 -31.18
C ILE A 401 -3.98 -8.07 -30.34
N SER A 402 -5.31 -8.02 -30.37
CA SER A 402 -6.16 -9.00 -29.70
C SER A 402 -5.85 -10.41 -30.23
N GLY A 403 -5.31 -11.29 -29.37
CA GLY A 403 -5.26 -12.73 -29.62
C GLY A 403 -3.96 -13.30 -30.21
N VAL A 404 -2.82 -12.66 -30.05
CA VAL A 404 -1.54 -13.28 -30.43
C VAL A 404 -1.01 -14.12 -29.27
N SER A 405 -1.19 -15.43 -29.38
CA SER A 405 -0.40 -16.42 -28.64
C SER A 405 1.06 -16.38 -29.14
N GLU A 406 2.02 -16.65 -28.26
CA GLU A 406 3.48 -16.61 -28.45
C GLU A 406 4.03 -17.42 -29.64
N SER A 407 3.19 -18.01 -30.50
CA SER A 407 3.53 -18.97 -31.54
C SER A 407 3.13 -18.60 -32.98
N ARG A 408 2.81 -17.35 -33.33
CA ARG A 408 2.55 -16.99 -34.73
C ARG A 408 3.77 -16.42 -35.43
N VAL A 409 4.28 -17.25 -36.32
CA VAL A 409 5.21 -16.95 -37.41
C VAL A 409 4.52 -16.06 -38.45
N ASP A 410 5.21 -15.01 -38.87
CA ASP A 410 4.98 -14.06 -39.97
C ASP A 410 3.91 -14.44 -41.01
N ASP A 411 2.86 -13.63 -41.06
CA ASP A 411 2.19 -13.29 -42.32
C ASP A 411 2.65 -11.88 -42.74
N GLY A 412 3.37 -11.79 -43.79
CA GLY A 412 4.32 -10.75 -44.20
C GLY A 412 3.81 -9.34 -44.49
N ASP A 413 2.61 -8.86 -44.05
CA ASP A 413 2.11 -7.52 -44.37
C ASP A 413 1.43 -6.79 -43.18
N SER A 414 1.43 -7.34 -41.96
CA SER A 414 0.88 -6.66 -40.80
C SER A 414 1.97 -5.90 -40.02
N VAL A 415 1.76 -4.62 -39.71
CA VAL A 415 2.63 -3.85 -38.83
C VAL A 415 2.70 -4.55 -37.48
N GLN A 416 3.87 -5.06 -37.13
CA GLN A 416 4.07 -5.76 -35.87
C GLN A 416 4.09 -4.73 -34.72
N ALA A 417 3.23 -4.92 -33.71
CA ALA A 417 3.20 -4.06 -32.54
C ALA A 417 4.55 -4.07 -31.80
N VAL A 418 5.04 -2.90 -31.48
CA VAL A 418 6.27 -2.68 -30.71
C VAL A 418 5.98 -2.62 -29.21
N PHE A 419 4.85 -2.00 -28.85
CA PHE A 419 4.46 -1.76 -27.47
C PHE A 419 3.34 -2.71 -27.02
N SER A 420 3.49 -3.18 -25.79
CA SER A 420 2.44 -3.80 -24.98
C SER A 420 2.32 -3.05 -23.65
N ALA A 421 1.24 -3.25 -22.90
CA ALA A 421 1.09 -2.68 -21.58
C ALA A 421 0.69 -3.75 -20.59
N VAL A 422 1.23 -3.67 -19.38
CA VAL A 422 0.93 -4.58 -18.28
C VAL A 422 0.67 -3.80 -17.01
N GLN A 423 -0.40 -4.20 -16.31
CA GLN A 423 -0.79 -3.66 -15.02
C GLN A 423 -0.48 -4.69 -13.94
N CYS A 424 0.38 -4.33 -12.98
CA CYS A 424 0.85 -5.23 -11.93
C CYS A 424 0.55 -4.63 -10.56
N VAL A 425 -0.61 -4.95 -10.01
CA VAL A 425 -1.09 -4.40 -8.73
C VAL A 425 -0.60 -5.19 -7.50
N ASP A 426 -0.08 -6.41 -7.69
CA ASP A 426 0.43 -7.29 -6.64
C ASP A 426 1.82 -7.84 -6.97
N GLU A 427 2.49 -8.42 -5.96
CA GLU A 427 3.84 -8.99 -6.10
C GLU A 427 3.91 -10.14 -7.12
N MET A 428 2.86 -10.97 -7.17
CA MET A 428 2.85 -12.14 -8.05
C MET A 428 2.74 -11.70 -9.51
N ALA A 429 1.95 -10.67 -9.82
CA ALA A 429 1.86 -10.08 -11.15
C ALA A 429 3.20 -9.47 -11.58
N VAL A 430 3.88 -8.76 -10.67
CA VAL A 430 5.24 -8.23 -10.93
C VAL A 430 6.21 -9.36 -11.20
N SER A 431 6.28 -10.38 -10.33
CA SER A 431 7.19 -11.53 -10.51
C SER A 431 6.93 -12.26 -11.84
N ARG A 432 5.66 -12.53 -12.16
CA ARG A 432 5.28 -13.17 -13.44
C ARG A 432 5.75 -12.37 -14.66
N THR A 433 5.51 -11.05 -14.63
CA THR A 433 5.89 -10.16 -15.73
C THR A 433 7.41 -10.11 -15.90
N LEU A 434 8.16 -10.02 -14.80
CA LEU A 434 9.61 -9.91 -14.82
C LEU A 434 10.30 -11.14 -15.43
N ARG A 435 9.75 -12.33 -15.24
CA ARG A 435 10.37 -13.58 -15.74
C ARG A 435 10.70 -13.55 -17.22
N SER A 436 9.91 -12.86 -18.03
CA SER A 436 10.10 -12.74 -19.48
C SER A 436 10.88 -11.51 -19.91
N GLN A 437 11.25 -10.63 -18.99
CA GLN A 437 11.93 -9.39 -19.34
C GLN A 437 13.43 -9.60 -19.47
N ARG A 438 14.03 -9.01 -20.52
CA ARG A 438 15.47 -9.06 -20.78
C ARG A 438 16.22 -7.92 -20.12
N VAL A 439 15.62 -6.74 -20.10
CA VAL A 439 16.16 -5.51 -19.51
C VAL A 439 15.02 -4.70 -18.91
N ILE A 440 15.29 -4.01 -17.82
CA ILE A 440 14.35 -3.05 -17.21
C ILE A 440 14.91 -1.64 -17.40
N ALA A 441 14.07 -0.74 -17.88
CA ALA A 441 14.32 0.69 -17.94
C ALA A 441 13.41 1.41 -16.94
N ASP A 442 13.97 1.86 -15.82
CA ASP A 442 13.30 2.74 -14.86
C ASP A 442 13.99 4.11 -14.89
N LEU A 443 13.53 4.94 -15.82
CA LEU A 443 14.13 6.25 -16.14
C LEU A 443 13.51 7.40 -15.32
N ARG A 444 12.69 7.08 -14.32
CA ARG A 444 11.98 8.06 -13.50
C ARG A 444 12.91 8.73 -12.51
N ALA A 445 12.55 9.96 -12.11
CA ALA A 445 13.24 10.67 -11.05
C ALA A 445 13.25 9.89 -9.72
N LEU A 446 12.20 9.13 -9.44
CA LEU A 446 12.05 8.26 -8.28
C LEU A 446 11.77 6.83 -8.76
N PRO A 447 12.82 6.01 -8.94
CA PRO A 447 12.66 4.62 -9.37
C PRO A 447 11.85 3.80 -8.37
N ASP A 448 11.13 2.79 -8.87
CA ASP A 448 10.37 1.86 -8.03
C ASP A 448 11.30 0.88 -7.31
N GLN A 449 11.41 1.03 -6.02
CA GLN A 449 12.27 0.22 -5.17
C GLN A 449 11.94 -1.28 -5.23
N PHE A 450 10.65 -1.63 -5.23
CA PHE A 450 10.24 -3.03 -5.33
C PHE A 450 10.56 -3.63 -6.70
N LEU A 451 10.33 -2.88 -7.77
CA LEU A 451 10.69 -3.30 -9.13
C LEU A 451 12.19 -3.55 -9.25
N GLN A 452 13.02 -2.61 -8.71
CA GLN A 452 14.46 -2.72 -8.77
C GLN A 452 15.01 -3.94 -8.00
N ILE A 453 14.52 -4.19 -6.78
CA ILE A 453 14.97 -5.35 -5.99
C ILE A 453 14.47 -6.67 -6.59
N SER A 454 13.26 -6.68 -7.16
CA SER A 454 12.72 -7.87 -7.85
C SER A 454 13.52 -8.18 -9.12
N ALA A 455 13.88 -7.16 -9.89
CA ALA A 455 14.75 -7.30 -11.07
C ALA A 455 16.15 -7.82 -10.68
N MET A 456 16.74 -7.26 -9.63
CA MET A 456 18.01 -7.73 -9.08
C MET A 456 17.93 -9.19 -8.62
N SER A 457 16.83 -9.58 -7.97
CA SER A 457 16.58 -10.96 -7.52
C SER A 457 16.52 -11.97 -8.68
N MET A 458 16.05 -11.53 -9.85
CA MET A 458 15.99 -12.33 -11.09
C MET A 458 17.23 -12.21 -11.97
N GLY A 459 18.21 -11.40 -11.55
CA GLY A 459 19.43 -11.17 -12.33
C GLY A 459 19.20 -10.39 -13.62
N ILE A 460 18.16 -9.54 -13.68
CA ILE A 460 17.82 -8.76 -14.87
C ILE A 460 18.58 -7.44 -14.85
N PRO A 461 19.37 -7.11 -15.90
CA PRO A 461 20.04 -5.82 -16.02
C PRO A 461 19.07 -4.64 -16.00
N GLN A 462 19.48 -3.55 -15.36
CA GLN A 462 18.64 -2.37 -15.17
C GLN A 462 19.28 -1.13 -15.80
N ILE A 463 18.48 -0.31 -16.47
CA ILE A 463 18.89 0.99 -17.01
C ILE A 463 18.14 2.07 -16.24
N GLY A 464 18.87 3.01 -15.68
CA GLY A 464 18.33 4.13 -14.90
C GLY A 464 19.05 5.44 -15.19
N MET A 465 18.55 6.53 -14.61
CA MET A 465 19.18 7.85 -14.71
C MET A 465 20.03 8.21 -13.48
N ARG A 466 20.10 7.32 -12.50
CA ARG A 466 20.93 7.44 -11.28
C ARG A 466 21.17 6.08 -10.63
N GLU A 467 22.26 5.99 -9.90
CA GLU A 467 22.50 4.85 -9.01
C GLU A 467 21.50 4.84 -7.85
N THR A 468 21.20 3.64 -7.39
CA THR A 468 20.35 3.39 -6.22
C THR A 468 21.00 2.33 -5.34
N ASP A 469 20.35 1.96 -4.24
CA ASP A 469 20.81 0.84 -3.40
C ASP A 469 20.81 -0.50 -4.16
N TYR A 470 20.07 -0.60 -5.27
CA TYR A 470 19.82 -1.83 -6.03
C TYR A 470 20.37 -1.81 -7.46
N VAL A 471 20.84 -0.66 -7.93
CA VAL A 471 21.38 -0.48 -9.28
C VAL A 471 22.70 0.27 -9.21
N ALA A 472 23.79 -0.42 -9.57
CA ALA A 472 25.15 0.11 -9.61
C ALA A 472 25.63 0.17 -11.06
N ASP A 473 26.15 1.35 -11.47
CA ASP A 473 26.64 1.57 -12.83
C ASP A 473 27.80 0.65 -13.19
N GLY A 474 27.78 0.10 -14.40
CA GLY A 474 28.79 -0.83 -14.89
C GLY A 474 28.83 -2.19 -14.19
N LYS A 475 27.92 -2.46 -13.26
CA LYS A 475 27.78 -3.74 -12.56
C LYS A 475 26.49 -4.45 -12.99
N ASN A 476 25.43 -4.28 -12.25
CA ASN A 476 24.11 -4.86 -12.55
C ASN A 476 23.19 -3.93 -13.33
N GLY A 477 23.67 -2.75 -13.70
CA GLY A 477 22.93 -1.78 -14.51
C GLY A 477 23.79 -0.81 -15.25
N LYS A 478 23.16 0.04 -16.05
CA LYS A 478 23.75 1.20 -16.69
C LYS A 478 23.03 2.47 -16.32
N ILE A 479 23.79 3.49 -15.94
CA ILE A 479 23.25 4.81 -15.62
C ILE A 479 23.48 5.72 -16.81
N ILE A 480 22.40 6.22 -17.38
CA ILE A 480 22.42 7.15 -18.52
C ILE A 480 22.22 8.58 -18.03
N LYS A 481 22.92 9.53 -18.65
CA LYS A 481 22.80 10.95 -18.30
C LYS A 481 21.57 11.61 -18.92
N ASP A 482 21.22 11.16 -20.12
CA ASP A 482 20.08 11.64 -20.89
C ASP A 482 19.53 10.52 -21.81
N LEU A 483 18.39 10.78 -22.43
CA LEU A 483 17.71 9.80 -23.28
C LEU A 483 18.50 9.40 -24.54
N SER A 484 19.42 10.24 -25.03
CA SER A 484 20.20 9.94 -26.23
C SER A 484 21.11 8.72 -26.04
N ALA A 485 21.52 8.43 -24.81
CA ALA A 485 22.32 7.26 -24.44
C ALA A 485 21.51 5.96 -24.26
N LEU A 486 20.17 6.03 -24.26
CA LEU A 486 19.32 4.85 -24.02
C LEU A 486 19.50 3.74 -25.09
N PRO A 487 19.56 4.03 -26.40
CA PRO A 487 19.79 3.01 -27.41
C PRO A 487 21.09 2.24 -27.22
N ASP A 488 22.17 2.91 -26.87
CA ASP A 488 23.48 2.27 -26.66
C ASP A 488 23.51 1.45 -25.35
N ALA A 489 22.80 1.91 -24.29
CA ALA A 489 22.65 1.14 -23.08
C ALA A 489 21.79 -0.14 -23.30
N LEU A 490 20.78 -0.07 -24.17
CA LEU A 490 20.00 -1.24 -24.59
C LEU A 490 20.86 -2.20 -25.42
N ASP A 491 21.59 -1.71 -26.41
CA ASP A 491 22.49 -2.54 -27.24
C ASP A 491 23.52 -3.28 -26.38
N TYR A 492 24.05 -2.64 -25.34
CA TYR A 492 25.02 -3.23 -24.43
C TYR A 492 24.52 -4.55 -23.81
N TYR A 493 23.24 -4.63 -23.44
CA TYR A 493 22.66 -5.84 -22.84
C TYR A 493 21.91 -6.75 -23.82
N LEU A 494 21.39 -6.20 -24.93
CA LEU A 494 20.53 -6.96 -25.84
C LEU A 494 21.31 -7.61 -26.98
N ARG A 495 22.46 -7.04 -27.37
CA ARG A 495 23.31 -7.61 -28.41
C ARG A 495 24.38 -8.54 -27.86
N ASP A 496 24.90 -8.25 -26.68
CA ASP A 496 25.98 -9.01 -26.07
C ASP A 496 25.50 -9.77 -24.83
N ILE A 497 25.44 -11.10 -24.98
CA ILE A 497 25.02 -11.98 -23.90
C ILE A 497 26.03 -12.04 -22.76
N GLU A 498 27.32 -11.74 -23.01
CA GLU A 498 28.34 -11.74 -21.96
C GLU A 498 28.11 -10.59 -21.00
N HIS A 499 27.81 -9.39 -21.50
CA HIS A 499 27.46 -8.24 -20.66
C HIS A 499 26.18 -8.50 -19.84
N TRP A 500 25.20 -9.18 -20.44
CA TRP A 500 23.98 -9.56 -19.73
C TRP A 500 24.28 -10.56 -18.60
N ASN A 501 25.11 -11.58 -18.87
CA ASN A 501 25.53 -12.57 -17.86
C ASN A 501 26.35 -11.93 -16.73
N GLN A 502 27.26 -11.00 -17.04
CA GLN A 502 28.04 -10.27 -16.04
C GLN A 502 27.10 -9.45 -15.12
N ALA A 503 26.12 -8.77 -15.68
CA ALA A 503 25.13 -8.02 -14.91
C ALA A 503 24.25 -8.94 -14.05
N GLN A 504 23.93 -10.14 -14.53
CA GLN A 504 23.21 -11.16 -13.74
C GLN A 504 24.02 -11.60 -12.51
N ILE A 505 25.30 -11.92 -12.69
CA ILE A 505 26.18 -12.30 -11.57
C ILE A 505 26.28 -11.15 -10.55
N ALA A 506 26.53 -9.93 -11.04
CA ALA A 506 26.61 -8.76 -10.18
C ALA A 506 25.31 -8.46 -9.43
N SER A 507 24.14 -8.78 -10.04
CA SER A 507 22.84 -8.67 -9.38
C SER A 507 22.71 -9.62 -8.19
N TYR A 508 23.15 -10.87 -8.34
CA TYR A 508 23.10 -11.85 -7.26
C TYR A 508 24.07 -11.51 -6.13
N ASP A 509 25.26 -11.03 -6.46
CA ASP A 509 26.25 -10.58 -5.46
C ASP A 509 25.70 -9.40 -4.64
N LEU A 510 25.11 -8.42 -5.31
CA LEU A 510 24.48 -7.28 -4.64
C LEU A 510 23.27 -7.71 -3.82
N GLY A 511 22.44 -8.61 -4.37
CA GLY A 511 21.24 -9.16 -3.73
C GLY A 511 21.51 -9.87 -2.41
N GLY A 512 22.71 -10.44 -2.24
CA GLY A 512 23.15 -11.07 -0.98
C GLY A 512 23.06 -10.16 0.24
N GLN A 513 23.10 -8.84 0.06
CA GLN A 513 22.98 -7.86 1.14
C GLN A 513 21.52 -7.65 1.61
N PHE A 514 20.54 -8.08 0.83
CA PHE A 514 19.11 -7.84 1.07
C PHE A 514 18.30 -9.12 1.28
N THR A 515 18.97 -10.20 1.63
CA THR A 515 18.29 -11.48 1.91
C THR A 515 17.40 -11.38 3.14
N THR A 516 16.36 -12.21 3.21
CA THR A 516 15.49 -12.34 4.39
C THR A 516 16.30 -12.46 5.69
N ALA A 517 17.38 -13.26 5.69
CA ALA A 517 18.24 -13.45 6.87
C ALA A 517 18.93 -12.14 7.30
N GLN A 518 19.44 -11.35 6.35
CA GLN A 518 20.06 -10.05 6.62
C GLN A 518 19.05 -9.03 7.16
N LEU A 519 17.83 -9.01 6.61
CA LEU A 519 16.77 -8.15 7.11
C LEU A 519 16.36 -8.52 8.53
N VAL A 520 16.17 -9.81 8.81
CA VAL A 520 15.87 -10.33 10.16
C VAL A 520 16.97 -9.93 11.14
N GLN A 521 18.24 -10.13 10.76
CA GLN A 521 19.38 -9.75 11.60
C GLN A 521 19.39 -8.24 11.86
N SER A 522 19.15 -7.43 10.83
CA SER A 522 19.10 -5.97 10.95
C SER A 522 18.02 -5.50 11.91
N TRP A 523 16.83 -6.10 11.86
CA TRP A 523 15.75 -5.79 12.80
C TRP A 523 16.09 -6.21 14.24
N LYS A 524 16.67 -7.40 14.43
CA LYS A 524 17.11 -7.83 15.76
C LYS A 524 18.16 -6.90 16.38
N GLU A 525 19.04 -6.33 15.57
CA GLU A 525 20.02 -5.34 16.03
C GLU A 525 19.34 -4.03 16.48
N VAL A 526 18.37 -3.53 15.71
CA VAL A 526 17.58 -2.33 16.08
C VAL A 526 16.86 -2.56 17.41
N ILE A 527 16.11 -3.66 17.52
CA ILE A 527 15.35 -4.00 18.74
C ILE A 527 16.28 -4.06 19.96
N ARG A 528 17.39 -4.82 19.89
CA ARG A 528 18.35 -4.92 20.98
C ARG A 528 18.96 -3.58 21.35
N SER A 529 19.26 -2.72 20.38
CA SER A 529 19.80 -1.39 20.63
C SER A 529 18.84 -0.54 21.46
N VAL A 530 17.56 -0.56 21.11
CA VAL A 530 16.52 0.19 21.83
C VAL A 530 16.27 -0.39 23.23
N GLU A 531 16.22 -1.72 23.39
CA GLU A 531 16.08 -2.38 24.68
C GLU A 531 17.25 -2.06 25.63
N HIS A 532 18.49 -2.04 25.12
CA HIS A 532 19.68 -1.68 25.91
C HIS A 532 19.67 -0.19 26.32
N GLN A 533 19.25 0.71 25.45
CA GLN A 533 19.15 2.14 25.76
C GLN A 533 18.10 2.38 26.86
N SER A 534 16.95 1.73 26.79
CA SER A 534 15.90 1.81 27.78
C SER A 534 16.35 1.28 29.14
N ALA A 535 17.06 0.14 29.17
CA ALA A 535 17.61 -0.42 30.40
C ALA A 535 18.69 0.50 31.02
N ALA A 536 19.52 1.15 30.20
CA ALA A 536 20.57 2.07 30.67
C ALA A 536 20.01 3.42 31.18
N ALA A 537 18.88 3.87 30.62
CA ALA A 537 18.22 5.10 31.01
C ALA A 537 17.36 4.96 32.29
N GLY A 538 17.18 3.75 32.81
CA GLY A 538 16.31 3.47 33.96
C GLY A 538 14.82 3.74 33.66
N LYS A 539 14.45 3.70 32.39
CA LYS A 539 13.09 3.93 31.89
C LYS A 539 12.26 2.65 31.93
#